data_7ae0e8ab55cfa60441ae765229202157
#
_entry.id   7ae0e8ab55cfa60441ae765229202157
#
_cell.length_a   1.000
_cell.length_b   1.000
_cell.length_c   1.000
_cell.angle_alpha   90.00
_cell.angle_beta   90.00
_cell.angle_gamma   90.00
#
_symmetry.space_group_name_H-M   'P 1'
#
loop_
_entity.id
_entity.type
_entity.pdbx_description
1 polymer ?
#
loop_
_entity_poly.entity_id
_entity_poly.type
_entity_poly.pdbx_seq_one_letter_code
_entity_poly.pdbx_strand_id
1 'polypeptide(L)'
;VEDLGHASLLAFRGESWPSLRLRYIRAMEQLHLLHSCPFPEEFPLQPAFDEALYRWEQSYFAEHLLGAHLGLETDSFLNHPALEELAQFLASLPECPVHRDSQSQNVHIHAGKAWLIDFQGMRGGRPEYDLASLVYDGYARLEPEQAKELIREWEKISGQPLDDRIFRACALQRLMQMLGAYANIGHNQGKTWYLAQIPAGLEHLRKLLPGSTLA
;
A
#
# COMPACT_ATOMS: atom_id res chain seq x y z
N VAL A 1 8.98 -1.11 25.70
CA VAL A 1 7.97 -0.95 24.61
C VAL A 1 6.75 -0.31 25.24
N GLU A 2 6.32 0.84 24.73
CA GLU A 2 5.12 1.53 25.17
C GLU A 2 3.89 0.79 24.66
N ASP A 3 2.86 0.62 25.50
CA ASP A 3 1.57 0.07 25.08
C ASP A 3 0.74 1.19 24.44
N LEU A 4 0.53 1.09 23.13
CA LEU A 4 -0.27 2.05 22.35
C LEU A 4 -1.78 1.76 22.41
N GLY A 5 -2.20 0.72 23.14
CA GLY A 5 -3.59 0.28 23.19
C GLY A 5 -4.03 -0.41 21.90
N HIS A 6 -5.34 -0.55 21.71
CA HIS A 6 -5.94 -1.31 20.59
C HIS A 6 -6.60 -0.42 19.51
N ALA A 7 -6.40 0.89 19.58
CA ALA A 7 -7.07 1.83 18.69
C ALA A 7 -6.26 2.04 17.38
N SER A 8 -6.30 1.06 16.48
CA SER A 8 -5.80 1.26 15.12
C SER A 8 -6.68 2.27 14.35
N LEU A 9 -6.13 2.90 13.32
CA LEU A 9 -6.87 3.81 12.44
C LEU A 9 -8.15 3.14 11.90
N LEU A 10 -8.09 1.84 11.62
CA LEU A 10 -9.25 1.05 11.18
C LEU A 10 -10.39 1.05 12.21
N ALA A 11 -10.10 1.09 13.51
CA ALA A 11 -11.13 1.10 14.55
C ALA A 11 -12.04 2.34 14.45
N PHE A 12 -11.56 3.42 13.85
CA PHE A 12 -12.29 4.68 13.69
C PHE A 12 -13.07 4.79 12.38
N ARG A 13 -13.11 3.75 11.54
CA ARG A 13 -13.77 3.78 10.22
C ARG A 13 -15.26 4.15 10.24
N GLY A 14 -15.91 4.03 11.38
CA GLY A 14 -17.32 4.41 11.58
C GLY A 14 -17.52 5.87 12.00
N GLU A 15 -16.47 6.65 12.20
CA GLU A 15 -16.57 8.07 12.53
C GLU A 15 -17.03 8.91 11.33
N SER A 16 -17.49 10.12 11.60
CA SER A 16 -17.75 11.10 10.52
C SER A 16 -16.48 11.39 9.73
N TRP A 17 -16.64 11.65 8.43
CA TRP A 17 -15.48 11.91 7.57
C TRP A 17 -14.56 13.04 8.09
N PRO A 18 -15.06 14.20 8.57
CA PRO A 18 -14.18 15.23 9.10
C PRO A 18 -13.27 14.74 10.24
N SER A 19 -13.78 13.91 11.14
CA SER A 19 -13.00 13.33 12.24
C SER A 19 -12.01 12.28 11.74
N LEU A 20 -12.46 11.36 10.90
CA LEU A 20 -11.64 10.30 10.33
C LEU A 20 -10.51 10.90 9.48
N ARG A 21 -10.81 11.90 8.64
CA ARG A 21 -9.82 12.61 7.82
C ARG A 21 -8.66 13.18 8.65
N LEU A 22 -8.93 13.78 9.81
CA LEU A 22 -7.87 14.30 10.68
C LEU A 22 -6.93 13.19 11.16
N ARG A 23 -7.44 11.98 11.41
CA ARG A 23 -6.62 10.84 11.81
C ARG A 23 -5.74 10.35 10.64
N TYR A 24 -6.27 10.34 9.42
CA TYR A 24 -5.48 10.06 8.20
C TYR A 24 -4.37 11.09 7.98
N ILE A 25 -4.66 12.38 8.19
CA ILE A 25 -3.66 13.44 8.12
C ILE A 25 -2.53 13.16 9.12
N ARG A 26 -2.85 12.78 10.38
CA ARG A 26 -1.83 12.40 11.37
C ARG A 26 -1.00 11.19 10.94
N ALA A 27 -1.62 10.20 10.33
CA ALA A 27 -0.91 9.05 9.76
C ALA A 27 0.05 9.47 8.64
N MET A 28 -0.41 10.32 7.72
CA MET A 28 0.40 10.84 6.62
C MET A 28 1.55 11.73 7.11
N GLU A 29 1.35 12.54 8.15
CA GLU A 29 2.44 13.30 8.79
C GLU A 29 3.54 12.37 9.33
N GLN A 30 3.18 11.23 9.94
CA GLN A 30 4.17 10.24 10.40
C GLN A 30 4.87 9.53 9.23
N LEU A 31 4.16 9.18 8.18
CA LEU A 31 4.78 8.63 6.97
C LEU A 31 5.75 9.62 6.32
N HIS A 32 5.37 10.89 6.22
CA HIS A 32 6.25 11.92 5.67
C HIS A 32 7.51 12.11 6.53
N LEU A 33 7.40 12.07 7.85
CA LEU A 33 8.56 12.07 8.74
C LEU A 33 9.47 10.87 8.48
N LEU A 34 8.90 9.65 8.38
CA LEU A 34 9.66 8.45 8.04
C LEU A 34 10.39 8.59 6.71
N HIS A 35 9.70 9.03 5.66
CA HIS A 35 10.27 9.19 4.32
C HIS A 35 11.37 10.27 4.26
N SER A 36 11.37 11.19 5.20
CA SER A 36 12.38 12.25 5.33
C SER A 36 13.60 11.85 6.16
N CYS A 37 13.55 10.68 6.83
CA CYS A 37 14.68 10.19 7.61
C CYS A 37 15.79 9.66 6.67
N PRO A 38 17.07 9.81 7.06
CA PRO A 38 18.15 9.07 6.41
C PRO A 38 17.97 7.56 6.64
N PHE A 39 18.59 6.75 5.78
CA PHE A 39 18.66 5.31 6.04
C PHE A 39 19.43 5.07 7.35
N PRO A 40 18.89 4.22 8.25
CA PRO A 40 19.52 3.96 9.54
C PRO A 40 20.82 3.15 9.35
N GLU A 41 21.88 3.56 10.00
CA GLU A 41 23.17 2.84 9.99
C GLU A 41 23.18 1.65 10.95
N GLU A 42 22.50 1.79 12.11
CA GLU A 42 22.53 0.82 13.20
C GLU A 42 21.48 -0.30 13.05
N PHE A 43 20.42 -0.07 12.28
CA PHE A 43 19.33 -1.00 12.09
C PHE A 43 19.18 -1.34 10.61
N PRO A 44 19.71 -2.48 10.15
CA PRO A 44 19.55 -2.84 8.74
C PRO A 44 18.07 -3.03 8.42
N LEU A 45 17.60 -2.28 7.44
CA LEU A 45 16.29 -2.49 6.85
C LEU A 45 16.28 -3.78 6.01
N GLN A 46 15.10 -4.25 5.64
CA GLN A 46 14.99 -5.29 4.61
C GLN A 46 15.65 -4.80 3.30
N PRO A 47 16.09 -5.70 2.42
CA PRO A 47 16.58 -5.30 1.10
C PRO A 47 15.61 -4.34 0.41
N ALA A 48 16.14 -3.28 -0.20
CA ALA A 48 15.35 -2.29 -0.92
C ALA A 48 14.48 -2.93 -2.01
N PHE A 49 13.46 -2.20 -2.43
CA PHE A 49 12.71 -2.59 -3.60
C PHE A 49 13.60 -2.54 -4.84
N ASP A 50 13.76 -3.67 -5.50
CA ASP A 50 14.40 -3.82 -6.78
C ASP A 50 13.43 -4.44 -7.81
N GLU A 51 13.88 -4.56 -9.05
CA GLU A 51 13.11 -5.19 -10.12
C GLU A 51 12.67 -6.62 -9.75
N ALA A 52 13.57 -7.41 -9.15
CA ALA A 52 13.30 -8.79 -8.79
C ALA A 52 12.20 -8.90 -7.73
N LEU A 53 12.21 -8.01 -6.73
CA LEU A 53 11.19 -7.99 -5.69
C LEU A 53 9.82 -7.53 -6.24
N TYR A 54 9.79 -6.52 -7.11
CA TYR A 54 8.54 -6.12 -7.77
C TYR A 54 7.98 -7.25 -8.64
N ARG A 55 8.82 -7.95 -9.41
CA ARG A 55 8.41 -9.12 -10.20
C ARG A 55 7.93 -10.27 -9.31
N TRP A 56 8.56 -10.49 -8.17
CA TRP A 56 8.09 -11.46 -7.18
C TRP A 56 6.69 -11.11 -6.67
N GLU A 57 6.40 -9.86 -6.32
CA GLU A 57 5.07 -9.42 -5.88
C GLU A 57 4.01 -9.63 -6.98
N GLN A 58 4.35 -9.40 -8.25
CA GLN A 58 3.47 -9.66 -9.40
C GLN A 58 3.20 -11.17 -9.56
N SER A 59 4.23 -12.01 -9.40
CA SER A 59 4.09 -13.47 -9.43
C SER A 59 3.24 -13.97 -8.27
N TYR A 60 3.43 -13.41 -7.09
CA TYR A 60 2.62 -13.70 -5.91
C TYR A 60 1.14 -13.37 -6.10
N PHE A 61 0.83 -12.26 -6.74
CA PHE A 61 -0.52 -11.88 -7.15
C PHE A 61 -1.10 -12.90 -8.15
N ALA A 62 -0.34 -13.25 -9.17
CA ALA A 62 -0.76 -14.20 -10.19
C ALA A 62 -1.06 -15.58 -9.58
N GLU A 63 -0.15 -16.10 -8.75
CA GLU A 63 -0.30 -17.41 -8.12
C GLU A 63 -1.53 -17.46 -7.22
N HIS A 64 -1.61 -16.53 -6.26
CA HIS A 64 -2.59 -16.64 -5.18
C HIS A 64 -3.96 -16.05 -5.53
N LEU A 65 -4.00 -14.91 -6.24
CA LEU A 65 -5.28 -14.33 -6.62
C LEU A 65 -5.78 -14.88 -7.95
N LEU A 66 -5.01 -14.70 -9.05
CA LEU A 66 -5.53 -15.09 -10.37
C LEU A 66 -5.68 -16.59 -10.47
N GLY A 67 -4.65 -17.36 -10.14
CA GLY A 67 -4.67 -18.83 -10.21
C GLY A 67 -5.52 -19.44 -9.11
N ALA A 68 -5.11 -19.35 -7.85
CA ALA A 68 -5.72 -20.12 -6.76
C ALA A 68 -7.12 -19.63 -6.37
N HIS A 69 -7.38 -18.30 -6.38
CA HIS A 69 -8.67 -17.76 -5.95
C HIS A 69 -9.69 -17.63 -7.10
N LEU A 70 -9.26 -17.12 -8.27
CA LEU A 70 -10.15 -16.86 -9.40
C LEU A 70 -10.16 -18.00 -10.43
N GLY A 71 -9.24 -18.96 -10.36
CA GLY A 71 -9.15 -20.09 -11.29
C GLY A 71 -8.76 -19.70 -12.71
N LEU A 72 -8.03 -18.58 -12.86
CA LEU A 72 -7.61 -18.05 -14.15
C LEU A 72 -6.25 -18.63 -14.55
N GLU A 73 -6.00 -18.69 -15.85
CA GLU A 73 -4.68 -18.99 -16.42
C GLU A 73 -3.77 -17.75 -16.20
N THR A 74 -2.50 -17.98 -15.80
CA THR A 74 -1.61 -16.90 -15.32
C THR A 74 -0.45 -16.58 -16.26
N ASP A 75 -0.16 -17.44 -17.24
CA ASP A 75 1.02 -17.26 -18.10
C ASP A 75 0.93 -16.00 -18.96
N SER A 76 -0.26 -15.72 -19.50
CA SER A 76 -0.49 -14.51 -20.30
C SER A 76 -0.27 -13.22 -19.50
N PHE A 77 -0.68 -13.22 -18.22
CA PHE A 77 -0.43 -12.12 -17.31
C PHE A 77 1.07 -12.00 -17.01
N LEU A 78 1.71 -13.07 -16.55
CA LEU A 78 3.13 -13.06 -16.13
C LEU A 78 4.10 -12.69 -17.26
N ASN A 79 3.76 -13.04 -18.51
CA ASN A 79 4.55 -12.72 -19.69
C ASN A 79 4.18 -11.37 -20.33
N HIS A 80 3.24 -10.62 -19.74
CA HIS A 80 2.85 -9.32 -20.29
C HIS A 80 4.00 -8.30 -20.12
N PRO A 81 4.50 -7.66 -21.20
CA PRO A 81 5.70 -6.81 -21.13
C PRO A 81 5.55 -5.61 -20.19
N ALA A 82 4.33 -5.08 -20.03
CA ALA A 82 4.08 -3.96 -19.13
C ALA A 82 4.36 -4.27 -17.65
N LEU A 83 4.38 -5.54 -17.22
CA LEU A 83 4.77 -5.91 -15.86
C LEU A 83 6.27 -5.73 -15.64
N GLU A 84 7.08 -6.11 -16.60
CA GLU A 84 8.53 -5.89 -16.58
C GLU A 84 8.83 -4.40 -16.63
N GLU A 85 8.21 -3.67 -17.56
CA GLU A 85 8.33 -2.20 -17.67
C GLU A 85 7.95 -1.49 -16.36
N LEU A 86 6.88 -1.92 -15.68
CA LEU A 86 6.47 -1.40 -14.39
C LEU A 86 7.54 -1.63 -13.31
N ALA A 87 8.07 -2.85 -13.22
CA ALA A 87 9.10 -3.20 -12.24
C ALA A 87 10.39 -2.41 -12.47
N GLN A 88 10.87 -2.34 -13.72
CA GLN A 88 12.03 -1.56 -14.11
C GLN A 88 11.84 -0.06 -13.83
N PHE A 89 10.68 0.49 -14.19
CA PHE A 89 10.37 1.89 -13.92
C PHE A 89 10.44 2.19 -12.43
N LEU A 90 9.76 1.41 -11.58
CA LEU A 90 9.76 1.63 -10.13
C LEU A 90 11.16 1.46 -9.51
N ALA A 91 11.92 0.46 -9.94
CA ALA A 91 13.27 0.21 -9.46
C ALA A 91 14.29 1.29 -9.89
N SER A 92 14.00 2.06 -10.96
CA SER A 92 14.85 3.15 -11.42
C SER A 92 14.69 4.47 -10.64
N LEU A 93 13.67 4.57 -9.79
CA LEU A 93 13.34 5.81 -9.09
C LEU A 93 14.16 5.97 -7.79
N PRO A 94 14.46 7.21 -7.37
CA PRO A 94 15.08 7.46 -6.07
C PRO A 94 14.25 6.86 -4.93
N GLU A 95 14.91 6.32 -3.92
CA GLU A 95 14.29 5.66 -2.78
C GLU A 95 14.49 6.44 -1.46
N CYS A 96 13.59 6.22 -0.53
CA CYS A 96 13.69 6.63 0.87
C CYS A 96 13.27 5.46 1.77
N PRO A 97 13.47 5.52 3.10
CA PRO A 97 12.88 4.54 4.00
C PRO A 97 11.35 4.54 3.88
N VAL A 98 10.74 3.38 3.59
CA VAL A 98 9.30 3.20 3.54
C VAL A 98 8.83 2.13 4.51
N HIS A 99 7.61 2.27 5.01
CA HIS A 99 7.00 1.31 5.91
C HIS A 99 6.60 0.02 5.18
N ARG A 100 6.19 0.13 3.91
CA ARG A 100 5.67 -0.93 3.04
C ARG A 100 4.22 -1.35 3.34
N ASP A 101 3.86 -1.53 4.60
CA ASP A 101 2.55 -2.02 5.05
C ASP A 101 1.80 -0.96 5.89
N SER A 102 1.74 0.28 5.41
CA SER A 102 1.15 1.46 6.06
C SER A 102 -0.39 1.50 6.01
N GLN A 103 -1.04 0.32 6.01
CA GLN A 103 -2.50 0.21 6.02
C GLN A 103 -3.08 0.57 7.40
N SER A 104 -4.38 0.84 7.45
CA SER A 104 -5.07 1.36 8.64
C SER A 104 -4.96 0.49 9.90
N GLN A 105 -4.68 -0.80 9.75
CA GLN A 105 -4.42 -1.70 10.88
C GLN A 105 -3.07 -1.45 11.54
N ASN A 106 -2.08 -0.99 10.77
CA ASN A 106 -0.71 -0.77 11.20
C ASN A 106 -0.42 0.69 11.59
N VAL A 107 -1.46 1.51 11.67
CA VAL A 107 -1.41 2.87 12.19
C VAL A 107 -2.25 2.93 13.47
N HIS A 108 -1.63 3.13 14.61
CA HIS A 108 -2.32 3.28 15.89
C HIS A 108 -2.51 4.76 16.23
N ILE A 109 -3.66 5.10 16.79
CA ILE A 109 -3.96 6.44 17.29
C ILE A 109 -3.92 6.41 18.81
N HIS A 110 -2.90 7.03 19.38
CA HIS A 110 -2.73 7.13 20.84
C HIS A 110 -2.43 8.57 21.25
N ALA A 111 -3.13 9.07 22.27
CA ALA A 111 -2.97 10.45 22.77
C ALA A 111 -3.02 11.54 21.67
N GLY A 112 -3.88 11.35 20.65
CA GLY A 112 -4.07 12.29 19.53
C GLY A 112 -2.94 12.26 18.48
N LYS A 113 -1.97 11.34 18.60
CA LYS A 113 -0.88 11.12 17.64
C LYS A 113 -1.09 9.82 16.91
N ALA A 114 -0.55 9.73 15.69
CA ALA A 114 -0.44 8.47 14.95
C ALA A 114 0.92 7.81 15.23
N TRP A 115 0.90 6.49 15.29
CA TRP A 115 2.07 5.65 15.51
C TRP A 115 2.07 4.54 14.48
N LEU A 116 3.19 4.38 13.79
CA LEU A 116 3.38 3.29 12.84
C LEU A 116 3.87 2.06 13.60
N ILE A 117 3.20 0.93 13.43
CA ILE A 117 3.56 -0.36 14.01
C ILE A 117 3.79 -1.39 12.90
N ASP A 118 4.31 -2.56 13.25
CA ASP A 118 4.58 -3.64 12.29
C ASP A 118 5.63 -3.26 11.22
N PHE A 119 6.68 -2.62 11.68
CA PHE A 119 7.73 -1.98 10.86
C PHE A 119 8.85 -2.93 10.40
N GLN A 120 8.80 -4.24 10.72
CA GLN A 120 9.84 -5.21 10.34
C GLN A 120 9.98 -5.40 8.81
N GLY A 121 8.98 -4.95 8.04
CA GLY A 121 9.02 -4.94 6.58
C GLY A 121 9.68 -3.72 5.94
N MET A 122 10.11 -2.74 6.76
CA MET A 122 10.70 -1.48 6.28
C MET A 122 11.91 -1.71 5.37
N ARG A 123 11.99 -0.93 4.31
CA ARG A 123 13.04 -1.00 3.28
C ARG A 123 13.22 0.31 2.53
N GLY A 124 14.18 0.36 1.62
CA GLY A 124 14.24 1.42 0.61
C GLY A 124 13.11 1.26 -0.41
N GLY A 125 12.45 2.36 -0.75
CA GLY A 125 11.36 2.35 -1.73
C GLY A 125 10.77 3.75 -1.98
N ARG A 126 9.60 3.79 -2.60
CA ARG A 126 8.93 5.03 -2.96
C ARG A 126 7.89 5.43 -1.92
N PRO A 127 7.85 6.73 -1.49
CA PRO A 127 6.84 7.21 -0.57
C PRO A 127 5.41 7.03 -1.09
N GLU A 128 5.22 7.04 -2.42
CA GLU A 128 3.93 6.81 -3.06
C GLU A 128 3.40 5.38 -2.84
N TYR A 129 4.28 4.41 -2.58
CA TYR A 129 3.87 3.04 -2.24
C TYR A 129 3.17 3.00 -0.87
N ASP A 130 3.68 3.73 0.12
CA ASP A 130 3.04 3.85 1.43
C ASP A 130 1.75 4.66 1.37
N LEU A 131 1.72 5.76 0.60
CA LEU A 131 0.50 6.51 0.38
C LEU A 131 -0.58 5.63 -0.25
N ALA A 132 -0.24 4.85 -1.28
CA ALA A 132 -1.17 3.92 -1.92
C ALA A 132 -1.67 2.85 -0.95
N SER A 133 -0.79 2.32 -0.09
CA SER A 133 -1.14 1.36 0.95
C SER A 133 -2.18 1.92 1.93
N LEU A 134 -2.10 3.21 2.24
CA LEU A 134 -3.02 3.88 3.17
C LEU A 134 -4.35 4.25 2.50
N VAL A 135 -4.33 4.83 1.29
CA VAL A 135 -5.55 5.35 0.64
C VAL A 135 -6.36 4.29 -0.10
N TYR A 136 -5.73 3.20 -0.53
CA TYR A 136 -6.40 2.05 -1.17
C TYR A 136 -6.50 0.83 -0.25
N ASP A 137 -6.44 1.06 1.05
CA ASP A 137 -6.60 0.01 2.05
C ASP A 137 -7.97 -0.66 1.93
N GLY A 138 -7.98 -1.95 1.61
CA GLY A 138 -9.20 -2.75 1.48
C GLY A 138 -10.01 -2.89 2.77
N TYR A 139 -9.38 -2.67 3.93
CA TYR A 139 -10.04 -2.73 5.23
C TYR A 139 -10.84 -1.46 5.54
N ALA A 140 -10.26 -0.32 5.21
CA ALA A 140 -10.85 1.00 5.48
C ALA A 140 -11.97 1.35 4.51
N ARG A 141 -11.87 0.90 3.25
CA ARG A 141 -12.87 1.11 2.19
C ARG A 141 -13.25 2.58 2.02
N LEU A 142 -12.25 3.43 1.85
CA LEU A 142 -12.49 4.84 1.60
C LEU A 142 -13.29 5.04 0.29
N GLU A 143 -14.21 5.97 0.32
CA GLU A 143 -14.90 6.42 -0.88
C GLU A 143 -13.93 7.13 -1.83
N PRO A 144 -14.16 7.08 -3.17
CA PRO A 144 -13.23 7.68 -4.14
C PRO A 144 -12.91 9.15 -3.88
N GLU A 145 -13.90 9.93 -3.42
CA GLU A 145 -13.70 11.35 -3.13
C GLU A 145 -12.89 11.57 -1.85
N GLN A 146 -13.02 10.66 -0.86
CA GLN A 146 -12.20 10.66 0.34
C GLN A 146 -10.73 10.36 0.01
N ALA A 147 -10.47 9.36 -0.83
CA ALA A 147 -9.12 9.04 -1.28
C ALA A 147 -8.49 10.23 -2.03
N LYS A 148 -9.22 10.88 -2.95
CA LYS A 148 -8.76 12.08 -3.66
C LYS A 148 -8.46 13.25 -2.70
N GLU A 149 -9.28 13.43 -1.67
CA GLU A 149 -9.05 14.46 -0.66
C GLU A 149 -7.77 14.19 0.12
N LEU A 150 -7.52 12.93 0.53
CA LEU A 150 -6.29 12.54 1.22
C LEU A 150 -5.04 12.72 0.33
N ILE A 151 -5.13 12.42 -0.97
CA ILE A 151 -4.03 12.67 -1.90
C ILE A 151 -3.69 14.17 -1.95
N ARG A 152 -4.70 15.06 -2.00
CA ARG A 152 -4.47 16.50 -1.92
C ARG A 152 -3.88 16.96 -0.58
N GLU A 153 -4.25 16.30 0.53
CA GLU A 153 -3.62 16.57 1.83
C GLU A 153 -2.16 16.10 1.85
N TRP A 154 -1.85 14.96 1.23
CA TRP A 154 -0.47 14.51 1.09
C TRP A 154 0.42 15.52 0.36
N GLU A 155 -0.06 16.10 -0.73
CA GLU A 155 0.67 17.17 -1.46
C GLU A 155 0.98 18.39 -0.57
N LYS A 156 0.07 18.75 0.34
CA LYS A 156 0.30 19.85 1.31
C LYS A 156 1.33 19.45 2.37
N ILE A 157 1.28 18.21 2.85
CA ILE A 157 2.19 17.68 3.88
C ILE A 157 3.61 17.54 3.31
N SER A 158 3.74 16.98 2.12
CA SER A 158 5.03 16.78 1.45
C SER A 158 5.63 18.09 0.88
N GLY A 159 4.78 19.11 0.67
CA GLY A 159 5.18 20.37 0.04
C GLY A 159 5.43 20.25 -1.46
N GLN A 160 5.08 19.14 -2.08
CA GLN A 160 5.31 18.89 -3.51
C GLN A 160 4.08 18.27 -4.17
N PRO A 161 3.80 18.60 -5.44
CA PRO A 161 2.77 17.96 -6.22
C PRO A 161 3.09 16.47 -6.40
N LEU A 162 2.07 15.63 -6.32
CA LEU A 162 2.21 14.20 -6.55
C LEU A 162 2.36 13.93 -8.06
N ASP A 163 3.40 13.20 -8.45
CA ASP A 163 3.52 12.69 -9.81
C ASP A 163 2.51 11.55 -10.01
N ASP A 164 1.47 11.80 -10.82
CA ASP A 164 0.38 10.85 -11.06
C ASP A 164 0.89 9.53 -11.68
N ARG A 165 1.91 9.58 -12.53
CA ARG A 165 2.50 8.38 -13.14
C ARG A 165 3.20 7.50 -12.09
N ILE A 166 4.00 8.12 -11.23
CA ILE A 166 4.71 7.40 -10.15
C ILE A 166 3.70 6.85 -9.16
N PHE A 167 2.75 7.66 -8.73
CA PHE A 167 1.72 7.23 -7.78
C PHE A 167 0.89 6.06 -8.33
N ARG A 168 0.44 6.12 -9.57
CA ARG A 168 -0.30 5.02 -10.22
C ARG A 168 0.54 3.74 -10.30
N ALA A 169 1.80 3.85 -10.68
CA ALA A 169 2.70 2.72 -10.74
C ALA A 169 2.87 2.05 -9.37
N CYS A 170 3.12 2.84 -8.32
CA CYS A 170 3.21 2.36 -6.95
C CYS A 170 1.87 1.74 -6.47
N ALA A 171 0.74 2.38 -6.79
CA ALA A 171 -0.58 1.90 -6.41
C ALA A 171 -0.94 0.58 -7.08
N LEU A 172 -0.63 0.41 -8.38
CA LEU A 172 -0.83 -0.86 -9.09
C LEU A 172 0.00 -1.97 -8.45
N GLN A 173 1.29 -1.71 -8.22
CA GLN A 173 2.20 -2.68 -7.60
C GLN A 173 1.74 -3.06 -6.18
N ARG A 174 1.38 -2.07 -5.36
CA ARG A 174 0.90 -2.31 -3.99
C ARG A 174 -0.42 -3.07 -3.96
N LEU A 175 -1.38 -2.74 -4.83
CA LEU A 175 -2.65 -3.46 -4.90
C LEU A 175 -2.47 -4.91 -5.34
N MET A 176 -1.58 -5.19 -6.30
CA MET A 176 -1.25 -6.56 -6.67
C MET A 176 -0.70 -7.34 -5.48
N GLN A 177 0.29 -6.79 -4.78
CA GLN A 177 0.87 -7.43 -3.59
C GLN A 177 -0.18 -7.69 -2.50
N MET A 178 -1.00 -6.69 -2.19
CA MET A 178 -2.05 -6.78 -1.15
C MET A 178 -3.11 -7.82 -1.50
N LEU A 179 -3.58 -7.84 -2.73
CA LEU A 179 -4.60 -8.79 -3.19
C LEU A 179 -4.07 -10.23 -3.21
N GLY A 180 -2.83 -10.44 -3.63
CA GLY A 180 -2.16 -11.73 -3.50
C GLY A 180 -2.07 -12.20 -2.05
N ALA A 181 -1.73 -11.28 -1.13
CA ALA A 181 -1.66 -11.57 0.30
C ALA A 181 -3.05 -11.93 0.88
N TYR A 182 -4.10 -11.22 0.50
CA TYR A 182 -5.46 -11.54 0.97
C TYR A 182 -5.89 -12.93 0.52
N ALA A 183 -5.63 -13.29 -0.73
CA ALA A 183 -5.95 -14.62 -1.25
C ALA A 183 -5.13 -15.71 -0.56
N ASN A 184 -3.81 -15.53 -0.43
CA ASN A 184 -2.93 -16.49 0.24
C ASN A 184 -3.33 -16.70 1.71
N ILE A 185 -3.46 -15.62 2.49
CA ILE A 185 -3.82 -15.71 3.91
C ILE A 185 -5.22 -16.33 4.08
N GLY A 186 -6.16 -15.94 3.22
CA GLY A 186 -7.53 -16.45 3.25
C GLY A 186 -7.62 -17.96 3.00
N HIS A 187 -6.91 -18.46 1.98
CA HIS A 187 -6.96 -19.88 1.61
C HIS A 187 -5.98 -20.73 2.42
N ASN A 188 -4.72 -20.34 2.47
CA ASN A 188 -3.66 -21.21 3.03
C ASN A 188 -3.56 -21.14 4.55
N GLN A 189 -4.02 -20.05 5.19
CA GLN A 189 -4.06 -19.92 6.66
C GLN A 189 -5.48 -20.02 7.24
N GLY A 190 -6.50 -20.24 6.39
CA GLY A 190 -7.90 -20.38 6.82
C GLY A 190 -8.53 -19.09 7.35
N LYS A 191 -7.88 -17.93 7.19
CA LYS A 191 -8.38 -16.63 7.65
C LYS A 191 -9.32 -16.01 6.61
N THR A 192 -10.49 -16.61 6.42
CA THR A 192 -11.45 -16.27 5.35
C THR A 192 -11.91 -14.81 5.34
N TRP A 193 -11.78 -14.12 6.46
CA TRP A 193 -12.06 -12.68 6.54
C TRP A 193 -11.26 -11.85 5.52
N TYR A 194 -10.03 -12.28 5.18
CA TYR A 194 -9.23 -11.60 4.15
C TYR A 194 -9.85 -11.71 2.75
N LEU A 195 -10.50 -12.84 2.44
CA LEU A 195 -11.16 -13.01 1.14
C LEU A 195 -12.28 -11.99 0.93
N ALA A 196 -12.96 -11.56 1.99
CA ALA A 196 -14.01 -10.55 1.93
C ALA A 196 -13.50 -9.14 1.56
N GLN A 197 -12.17 -8.91 1.60
CA GLN A 197 -11.55 -7.64 1.21
C GLN A 197 -11.17 -7.60 -0.28
N ILE A 198 -11.08 -8.75 -0.95
CA ILE A 198 -10.66 -8.86 -2.35
C ILE A 198 -11.54 -8.02 -3.30
N PRO A 199 -12.89 -8.05 -3.24
CA PRO A 199 -13.72 -7.28 -4.17
C PRO A 199 -13.42 -5.76 -4.14
N ALA A 200 -13.19 -5.19 -2.97
CA ALA A 200 -12.86 -3.77 -2.83
C ALA A 200 -11.49 -3.45 -3.45
N GLY A 201 -10.48 -4.29 -3.20
CA GLY A 201 -9.16 -4.12 -3.79
C GLY A 201 -9.16 -4.28 -5.32
N LEU A 202 -9.93 -5.22 -5.86
CA LEU A 202 -10.12 -5.38 -7.32
C LEU A 202 -10.78 -4.16 -7.95
N GLU A 203 -11.75 -3.54 -7.27
CA GLU A 203 -12.39 -2.32 -7.77
C GLU A 203 -11.41 -1.14 -7.83
N HIS A 204 -10.52 -1.00 -6.84
CA HIS A 204 -9.43 -0.02 -6.88
C HIS A 204 -8.47 -0.31 -8.03
N LEU A 205 -8.04 -1.57 -8.19
CA LEU A 205 -7.14 -1.97 -9.27
C LEU A 205 -7.75 -1.65 -10.64
N ARG A 206 -9.03 -2.02 -10.85
CA ARG A 206 -9.77 -1.76 -12.09
C ARG A 206 -9.80 -0.26 -12.43
N LYS A 207 -9.98 0.63 -11.44
CA LYS A 207 -10.02 2.08 -11.66
C LYS A 207 -8.66 2.67 -12.03
N LEU A 208 -7.57 2.04 -11.62
CA LEU A 208 -6.21 2.50 -11.94
C LEU A 208 -5.75 2.04 -13.34
N LEU A 209 -6.22 0.90 -13.83
CA LEU A 209 -5.77 0.33 -15.10
C LEU A 209 -5.89 1.25 -16.32
N PRO A 210 -6.98 1.99 -16.57
CA PRO A 210 -7.14 2.81 -17.78
C PRO A 210 -6.11 3.93 -17.98
N GLY A 211 -5.31 4.23 -16.99
CA GLY A 211 -4.24 5.22 -17.08
C GLY A 211 -2.84 4.64 -16.98
N SER A 212 -2.71 3.31 -17.06
CA SER A 212 -1.44 2.59 -16.92
C SER A 212 -1.00 1.95 -18.23
N THR A 213 0.28 1.56 -18.31
CA THR A 213 0.81 0.72 -19.41
C THR A 213 0.24 -0.71 -19.39
N LEU A 214 -0.50 -1.07 -18.34
CA LEU A 214 -1.18 -2.36 -18.19
C LEU A 214 -2.66 -2.33 -18.66
N ALA A 215 -3.14 -1.21 -19.20
CA ALA A 215 -4.52 -1.08 -19.70
C ALA A 215 -4.74 -1.74 -21.06
#